data_23e449748b83ff34e2829ed0284c3135
#
_entry.id   23e449748b83ff34e2829ed0284c3135
#
_cell.length_a   1.000
_cell.length_b   1.000
_cell.length_c   1.000
_cell.angle_alpha   90.00
_cell.angle_beta   90.00
_cell.angle_gamma   90.00
#
_symmetry.space_group_name_H-M   'P 1'
#
loop_
_entity.id
_entity.type
_entity.pdbx_description
1 polymer ?
#
loop_
_entity_poly.entity_id
_entity_poly.type
_entity_poly.pdbx_seq_one_letter_code
_entity_poly.pdbx_strand_id
1 'polypeptide(L)'
;MPLHKFEDLEVWKRSSRLAVSVLELIDPVKLYALRDQMARCCISVPSNIAEGAERESDREFRRFLAIAKGSAGELRTQLYIGLRAGVFTHEVATPLIQEAREISSMIEGLRKNSAAPTSSTRSSPSSSDLTSCVFKSSVFGGFTNPLTTIP
;
A
#
# COMPACT_ATOMS: atom_id res chain seq x y z
N MET A 1 -14.87 21.16 -5.63
CA MET A 1 -15.39 19.78 -5.70
C MET A 1 -16.33 19.57 -4.53
N PRO A 2 -17.56 19.10 -4.72
CA PRO A 2 -18.31 18.61 -3.58
C PRO A 2 -17.50 17.44 -3.00
N LEU A 3 -17.06 17.62 -1.76
CA LEU A 3 -16.40 16.56 -1.00
C LEU A 3 -17.40 15.41 -0.90
N HIS A 4 -17.14 14.33 -1.65
CA HIS A 4 -17.85 13.10 -1.43
C HIS A 4 -17.60 12.71 0.02
N LYS A 5 -18.66 12.40 0.75
CA LYS A 5 -18.48 11.79 2.07
C LYS A 5 -17.57 10.60 1.87
N PHE A 6 -16.55 10.44 2.70
CA PHE A 6 -15.58 9.35 2.52
C PHE A 6 -16.25 7.97 2.52
N GLU A 7 -17.41 7.86 3.18
CA GLU A 7 -18.23 6.65 3.20
C GLU A 7 -18.77 6.26 1.82
N ASP A 8 -18.85 7.20 0.88
CA ASP A 8 -19.26 6.93 -0.51
C ASP A 8 -18.13 6.39 -1.36
N LEU A 9 -16.87 6.59 -0.93
CA LEU A 9 -15.69 6.12 -1.67
C LEU A 9 -15.57 4.59 -1.62
N GLU A 10 -15.62 3.94 -2.78
CA GLU A 10 -15.49 2.48 -2.86
C GLU A 10 -14.16 1.97 -2.30
N VAL A 11 -13.08 2.73 -2.48
CA VAL A 11 -11.77 2.39 -1.91
C VAL A 11 -11.79 2.39 -0.38
N TRP A 12 -12.55 3.29 0.23
CA TRP A 12 -12.72 3.31 1.69
C TRP A 12 -13.52 2.10 2.17
N LYS A 13 -14.62 1.78 1.49
CA LYS A 13 -15.45 0.61 1.83
C LYS A 13 -14.66 -0.69 1.72
N ARG A 14 -13.88 -0.86 0.65
CA ARG A 14 -13.05 -2.05 0.45
C ARG A 14 -11.93 -2.14 1.49
N SER A 15 -11.23 -1.03 1.76
CA SER A 15 -10.15 -1.02 2.76
C SER A 15 -10.67 -1.28 4.18
N SER A 16 -11.88 -0.83 4.52
CA SER A 16 -12.53 -1.12 5.79
C SER A 16 -12.87 -2.61 5.92
N ARG A 17 -13.43 -3.23 4.86
CA ARG A 17 -13.69 -4.68 4.84
C ARG A 17 -12.41 -5.49 4.96
N LEU A 18 -11.35 -5.09 4.24
CA LEU A 18 -10.04 -5.73 4.35
C LEU A 18 -9.50 -5.63 5.79
N ALA A 19 -9.64 -4.48 6.44
CA ALA A 19 -9.18 -4.29 7.82
C ALA A 19 -9.89 -5.25 8.78
N VAL A 20 -11.22 -5.41 8.66
CA VAL A 20 -11.99 -6.38 9.47
C VAL A 20 -11.49 -7.80 9.24
N SER A 21 -11.34 -8.24 7.98
CA SER A 21 -10.85 -9.59 7.67
C SER A 21 -9.44 -9.85 8.21
N VAL A 22 -8.57 -8.83 8.17
CA VAL A 22 -7.22 -8.94 8.74
C VAL A 22 -7.27 -9.04 10.26
N LEU A 23 -8.11 -8.23 10.94
CA LEU A 23 -8.25 -8.27 12.40
C LEU A 23 -8.76 -9.62 12.87
N GLU A 24 -9.74 -10.21 12.19
CA GLU A 24 -10.24 -11.56 12.47
C GLU A 24 -9.15 -12.62 12.26
N LEU A 25 -8.36 -12.50 11.19
CA LEU A 25 -7.27 -13.42 10.89
C LEU A 25 -6.18 -13.40 11.97
N ILE A 26 -5.82 -12.22 12.48
CA ILE A 26 -4.69 -12.06 13.40
C ILE A 26 -5.07 -12.26 14.88
N ASP A 27 -6.36 -12.29 15.22
CA ASP A 27 -6.82 -12.45 16.60
C ASP A 27 -6.18 -13.65 17.32
N PRO A 28 -6.15 -14.87 16.76
CA PRO A 28 -5.52 -16.03 17.39
C PRO A 28 -3.99 -16.06 17.30
N VAL A 29 -3.35 -15.11 16.61
CA VAL A 29 -1.91 -15.14 16.34
C VAL A 29 -1.11 -14.77 17.59
N LYS A 30 -0.27 -15.69 18.05
CA LYS A 30 0.60 -15.50 19.22
C LYS A 30 1.89 -14.74 18.92
N LEU A 31 2.21 -14.50 17.64
CA LEU A 31 3.36 -13.68 17.25
C LEU A 31 2.98 -12.19 17.37
N TYR A 32 3.03 -11.69 18.61
CA TYR A 32 2.49 -10.37 18.97
C TYR A 32 3.06 -9.22 18.12
N ALA A 33 4.36 -9.24 17.82
CA ALA A 33 4.99 -8.21 17.00
C ALA A 33 4.38 -8.14 15.59
N LEU A 34 4.12 -9.29 14.95
CA LEU A 34 3.48 -9.33 13.63
C LEU A 34 2.01 -8.91 13.75
N ARG A 35 1.30 -9.43 14.74
CA ARG A 35 -0.12 -9.11 14.99
C ARG A 35 -0.32 -7.60 15.15
N ASP A 36 0.47 -6.96 16.02
CA ASP A 36 0.32 -5.54 16.33
C ASP A 36 0.66 -4.65 15.12
N GLN A 37 1.67 -5.02 14.34
CA GLN A 37 2.00 -4.29 13.11
C GLN A 37 0.89 -4.43 12.06
N MET A 38 0.35 -5.64 11.86
CA MET A 38 -0.75 -5.87 10.93
C MET A 38 -2.01 -5.12 11.34
N ALA A 39 -2.35 -5.11 12.62
CA ALA A 39 -3.48 -4.34 13.15
C ALA A 39 -3.33 -2.85 12.86
N ARG A 40 -2.16 -2.27 13.10
CA ARG A 40 -1.88 -0.85 12.80
C ARG A 40 -2.01 -0.55 11.32
N CYS A 41 -1.38 -1.36 10.47
CA CYS A 41 -1.37 -1.11 9.03
C CYS A 41 -2.77 -1.24 8.41
N CYS A 42 -3.54 -2.28 8.78
CA CYS A 42 -4.86 -2.48 8.19
C CYS A 42 -5.85 -1.38 8.58
N ILE A 43 -5.81 -0.88 9.82
CA ILE A 43 -6.65 0.25 10.26
C ILE A 43 -6.17 1.57 9.65
N SER A 44 -4.87 1.75 9.47
CA SER A 44 -4.29 2.98 8.91
C SER A 44 -4.76 3.27 7.50
N VAL A 45 -5.04 2.24 6.67
CA VAL A 45 -5.48 2.46 5.28
C VAL A 45 -6.79 3.23 5.22
N PRO A 46 -7.93 2.73 5.76
CA PRO A 46 -9.19 3.45 5.71
C PRO A 46 -9.17 4.75 6.50
N SER A 47 -8.43 4.80 7.62
CA SER A 47 -8.33 6.02 8.45
C SER A 47 -7.69 7.18 7.69
N ASN A 48 -6.62 6.95 6.96
CA ASN A 48 -5.97 7.99 6.16
C ASN A 48 -6.82 8.40 4.94
N ILE A 49 -7.57 7.49 4.32
CA ILE A 49 -8.50 7.84 3.25
C ILE A 49 -9.59 8.79 3.80
N ALA A 50 -10.18 8.44 4.93
CA ALA A 50 -11.21 9.25 5.58
C ALA A 50 -10.65 10.61 6.00
N GLU A 51 -9.53 10.65 6.71
CA GLU A 51 -8.90 11.89 7.16
C GLU A 51 -8.56 12.80 5.98
N GLY A 52 -8.02 12.24 4.91
CA GLY A 52 -7.71 13.02 3.71
C GLY A 52 -8.96 13.60 3.05
N ALA A 53 -10.06 12.84 3.00
CA ALA A 53 -11.32 13.29 2.40
C ALA A 53 -12.00 14.41 3.21
N GLU A 54 -11.79 14.46 4.54
CA GLU A 54 -12.29 15.53 5.42
C GLU A 54 -11.42 16.81 5.35
N ARG A 55 -10.28 16.78 4.64
CA ARG A 55 -9.46 17.97 4.43
C ARG A 55 -9.99 18.79 3.25
N GLU A 56 -10.03 20.09 3.40
CA GLU A 56 -10.54 21.02 2.37
C GLU A 56 -9.59 21.24 1.19
N SER A 57 -8.44 20.55 1.17
CA SER A 57 -7.37 20.75 0.20
C SER A 57 -7.06 19.48 -0.58
N ASP A 58 -7.11 19.55 -1.92
CA ASP A 58 -6.69 18.47 -2.80
C ASP A 58 -5.22 18.05 -2.55
N ARG A 59 -4.35 18.99 -2.16
CA ARG A 59 -2.96 18.70 -1.79
C ARG A 59 -2.90 17.82 -0.55
N GLU A 60 -3.65 18.14 0.49
CA GLU A 60 -3.73 17.35 1.71
C GLU A 60 -4.35 15.98 1.42
N PHE A 61 -5.44 15.93 0.67
CA PHE A 61 -6.05 14.67 0.28
C PHE A 61 -5.04 13.73 -0.40
N ARG A 62 -4.28 14.22 -1.37
CA ARG A 62 -3.23 13.43 -2.05
C ARG A 62 -2.13 12.97 -1.10
N ARG A 63 -1.79 13.77 -0.08
CA ARG A 63 -0.80 13.42 0.94
C ARG A 63 -1.30 12.23 1.77
N PHE A 64 -2.53 12.30 2.26
CA PHE A 64 -3.13 11.22 3.05
C PHE A 64 -3.33 9.94 2.23
N LEU A 65 -3.72 10.06 0.97
CA LEU A 65 -3.77 8.94 0.05
C LEU A 65 -2.39 8.27 -0.14
N ALA A 66 -1.31 9.04 -0.17
CA ALA A 66 0.05 8.48 -0.23
C ALA A 66 0.39 7.69 1.04
N ILE A 67 0.00 8.17 2.22
CA ILE A 67 0.17 7.47 3.50
C ILE A 67 -0.65 6.17 3.52
N ALA A 68 -1.91 6.23 3.10
CA ALA A 68 -2.79 5.06 3.00
C ALA A 68 -2.19 3.98 2.07
N LYS A 69 -1.64 4.40 0.92
CA LYS A 69 -0.96 3.50 -0.01
C LYS A 69 0.28 2.85 0.61
N GLY A 70 1.08 3.61 1.37
CA GLY A 70 2.21 3.10 2.14
C GLY A 70 1.78 2.01 3.12
N SER A 71 0.74 2.29 3.91
CA SER A 71 0.18 1.32 4.89
C SER A 71 -0.33 0.04 4.22
N ALA A 72 -0.97 0.13 3.05
CA ALA A 72 -1.36 -1.05 2.27
C ALA A 72 -0.16 -1.86 1.78
N GLY A 73 0.95 -1.20 1.44
CA GLY A 73 2.22 -1.84 1.10
C GLY A 73 2.86 -2.58 2.27
N GLU A 74 2.85 -1.96 3.46
CA GLU A 74 3.33 -2.57 4.69
C GLU A 74 2.48 -3.80 5.07
N LEU A 75 1.16 -3.70 5.01
CA LEU A 75 0.25 -4.82 5.27
C LEU A 75 0.54 -6.01 4.35
N ARG A 76 0.74 -5.76 3.04
CA ARG A 76 1.13 -6.83 2.10
C ARG A 76 2.44 -7.49 2.49
N THR A 77 3.43 -6.71 2.88
CA THR A 77 4.74 -7.21 3.33
C THR A 77 4.57 -8.15 4.53
N GLN A 78 3.77 -7.74 5.50
CA GLN A 78 3.50 -8.52 6.70
C GLN A 78 2.73 -9.82 6.41
N LEU A 79 1.76 -9.78 5.48
CA LEU A 79 1.07 -11.00 5.00
C LEU A 79 2.05 -11.97 4.33
N TYR A 80 2.99 -11.48 3.51
CA TYR A 80 4.04 -12.33 2.92
C TYR A 80 4.98 -12.91 3.97
N ILE A 81 5.35 -12.12 4.99
CA ILE A 81 6.17 -12.59 6.10
C ILE A 81 5.43 -13.68 6.87
N GLY A 82 4.17 -13.46 7.24
CA GLY A 82 3.35 -14.44 7.96
C GLY A 82 3.14 -15.73 7.18
N LEU A 83 2.97 -15.63 5.85
CA LEU A 83 2.88 -16.79 4.97
C LEU A 83 4.17 -17.61 4.97
N ARG A 84 5.33 -16.96 4.80
CA ARG A 84 6.64 -17.63 4.80
C ARG A 84 7.03 -18.18 6.18
N ALA A 85 6.58 -17.54 7.25
CA ALA A 85 6.79 -18.01 8.62
C ALA A 85 5.81 -19.12 9.04
N GLY A 86 4.92 -19.56 8.15
CA GLY A 86 3.93 -20.60 8.45
C GLY A 86 2.84 -20.16 9.42
N VAL A 87 2.69 -18.85 9.65
CA VAL A 87 1.61 -18.30 10.50
C VAL A 87 0.27 -18.34 9.78
N PHE A 88 0.27 -18.14 8.47
CA PHE A 88 -0.91 -18.14 7.60
C PHE A 88 -0.76 -19.20 6.50
N THR A 89 -1.87 -19.77 6.06
CA THR A 89 -1.91 -20.61 4.85
C THR A 89 -2.06 -19.79 3.58
N HIS A 90 -1.72 -20.38 2.42
CA HIS A 90 -1.87 -19.74 1.13
C HIS A 90 -3.33 -19.39 0.81
N GLU A 91 -4.27 -20.27 1.19
CA GLU A 91 -5.71 -20.08 0.95
C GLU A 91 -6.22 -18.81 1.61
N VAL A 92 -5.70 -18.47 2.78
CA VAL A 92 -6.14 -17.31 3.56
C VAL A 92 -5.36 -16.05 3.19
N ALA A 93 -4.03 -16.15 3.06
CA ALA A 93 -3.19 -14.97 2.83
C ALA A 93 -3.29 -14.42 1.39
N THR A 94 -3.41 -15.30 0.38
CA THR A 94 -3.39 -14.88 -1.03
C THR A 94 -4.54 -13.93 -1.40
N PRO A 95 -5.80 -14.20 -1.02
CA PRO A 95 -6.90 -13.27 -1.29
C PRO A 95 -6.70 -11.90 -0.64
N LEU A 96 -6.19 -11.84 0.59
CA LEU A 96 -5.94 -10.58 1.31
C LEU A 96 -4.79 -9.78 0.68
N ILE A 97 -3.74 -10.46 0.22
CA ILE A 97 -2.64 -9.84 -0.52
C ILE A 97 -3.16 -9.24 -1.83
N GLN A 98 -4.00 -9.96 -2.55
CA GLN A 98 -4.59 -9.49 -3.81
C GLN A 98 -5.50 -8.28 -3.56
N GLU A 99 -6.38 -8.35 -2.56
CA GLU A 99 -7.26 -7.25 -2.19
C GLU A 99 -6.46 -5.98 -1.81
N ALA A 100 -5.41 -6.13 -0.99
CA ALA A 100 -4.54 -5.01 -0.63
C ALA A 100 -3.80 -4.42 -1.85
N ARG A 101 -3.49 -5.23 -2.87
CA ARG A 101 -2.89 -4.77 -4.13
C ARG A 101 -3.88 -3.94 -4.94
N GLU A 102 -5.12 -4.41 -5.05
CA GLU A 102 -6.18 -3.70 -5.76
C GLU A 102 -6.52 -2.37 -5.07
N ILE A 103 -6.64 -2.36 -3.75
CA ILE A 103 -6.84 -1.12 -2.96
C ILE A 103 -5.70 -0.14 -3.22
N SER A 104 -4.44 -0.58 -3.24
CA SER A 104 -3.30 0.28 -3.57
C SER A 104 -3.42 0.90 -4.95
N SER A 105 -3.92 0.15 -5.94
CA SER A 105 -4.15 0.63 -7.31
C SER A 105 -5.29 1.64 -7.37
N MET A 106 -6.37 1.41 -6.62
CA MET A 106 -7.50 2.36 -6.52
C MET A 106 -7.06 3.68 -5.86
N ILE A 107 -6.27 3.61 -4.78
CA ILE A 107 -5.71 4.79 -4.11
C ILE A 107 -4.85 5.59 -5.09
N GLU A 108 -4.01 4.93 -5.88
CA GLU A 108 -3.17 5.61 -6.87
C GLU A 108 -4.01 6.27 -7.98
N GLY A 109 -5.05 5.61 -8.46
CA GLY A 109 -6.00 6.19 -9.41
C GLY A 109 -6.67 7.45 -8.86
N LEU A 110 -7.14 7.39 -7.62
CA LEU A 110 -7.79 8.52 -6.95
C LEU A 110 -6.79 9.68 -6.75
N ARG A 111 -5.56 9.38 -6.36
CA ARG A 111 -4.49 10.37 -6.17
C ARG A 111 -4.13 11.11 -7.46
N LYS A 112 -4.14 10.41 -8.61
CA LYS A 112 -3.89 11.01 -9.92
C LYS A 112 -5.05 11.91 -10.37
N ASN A 113 -6.28 11.47 -10.13
CA ASN A 113 -7.48 12.22 -10.52
C ASN A 113 -7.69 13.47 -9.67
N SER A 114 -7.19 13.51 -8.44
CA SER A 114 -7.21 14.68 -7.56
C SER A 114 -6.07 15.68 -7.87
N ALA A 115 -5.22 15.43 -8.86
CA ALA A 115 -4.28 16.42 -9.37
C ALA A 115 -5.05 17.41 -10.27
N ALA A 116 -5.10 18.70 -9.87
CA ALA A 116 -5.62 19.74 -10.75
C ALA A 116 -4.89 19.70 -12.10
N PRO A 117 -5.58 19.92 -13.23
CA PRO A 117 -4.90 20.03 -14.52
C PRO A 117 -3.91 21.18 -14.43
N THR A 118 -2.62 20.88 -14.44
CA THR A 118 -1.61 21.89 -14.69
C THR A 118 -1.87 22.41 -16.11
N SER A 119 -2.30 23.68 -16.22
CA SER A 119 -2.37 24.39 -17.48
C SER A 119 -1.02 24.25 -18.17
N SER A 120 -0.97 23.43 -19.22
CA SER A 120 0.22 23.24 -20.01
C SER A 120 0.47 24.51 -20.81
N THR A 121 1.31 25.39 -20.31
CA THR A 121 2.01 26.32 -21.16
C THR A 121 3.11 25.52 -21.86
N ARG A 122 2.89 25.23 -23.13
CA ARG A 122 3.91 24.68 -24.02
C ARG A 122 5.07 25.67 -24.09
N SER A 123 6.20 25.31 -23.51
CA SER A 123 7.49 25.82 -23.93
C SER A 123 8.32 24.61 -24.40
N SER A 124 8.71 24.68 -25.65
CA SER A 124 9.52 23.68 -26.35
C SER A 124 10.83 23.44 -25.61
N PRO A 125 11.32 22.21 -25.49
CA PRO A 125 12.66 21.98 -24.98
C PRO A 125 13.66 22.25 -26.12
N SER A 126 14.56 23.18 -25.90
CA SER A 126 15.80 23.27 -26.66
C SER A 126 16.69 22.09 -26.28
N SER A 127 17.19 21.41 -27.33
CA SER A 127 18.14 20.32 -27.20
C SER A 127 19.47 20.87 -26.64
N SER A 128 19.89 20.28 -25.54
CA SER A 128 21.27 19.95 -25.15
C SER A 128 21.28 19.61 -23.67
N ASP A 129 21.41 18.35 -23.36
CA ASP A 129 22.33 17.80 -22.36
C ASP A 129 22.03 16.31 -22.15
N LEU A 130 22.59 15.53 -23.07
CA LEU A 130 22.86 14.13 -22.84
C LEU A 130 24.18 14.04 -22.07
N THR A 131 24.12 13.82 -20.77
CA THR A 131 25.29 13.29 -20.05
C THR A 131 24.85 12.37 -18.95
N SER A 132 24.95 11.07 -19.25
CA SER A 132 25.47 10.02 -18.40
C SER A 132 25.05 10.02 -16.92
N CYS A 133 24.07 9.20 -16.56
CA CYS A 133 24.10 8.49 -15.29
C CYS A 133 24.07 6.99 -15.56
N VAL A 134 25.28 6.45 -15.65
CA VAL A 134 25.54 5.01 -15.58
C VAL A 134 25.24 4.57 -14.14
N PHE A 135 24.07 3.95 -13.94
CA PHE A 135 23.81 3.23 -12.70
C PHE A 135 24.51 1.88 -12.77
N LYS A 136 25.66 1.81 -12.11
CA LYS A 136 26.38 0.56 -11.88
C LYS A 136 25.51 -0.39 -11.07
N SER A 137 24.99 -1.40 -11.73
CA SER A 137 24.55 -2.64 -11.11
C SER A 137 25.78 -3.31 -10.50
N SER A 138 25.84 -3.41 -9.18
CA SER A 138 26.84 -4.20 -8.50
C SER A 138 26.19 -4.96 -7.36
N VAL A 139 26.18 -6.27 -7.54
CA VAL A 139 26.31 -7.33 -6.54
C VAL A 139 25.17 -7.49 -5.53
N PHE A 140 24.26 -8.40 -5.84
CA PHE A 140 23.71 -9.27 -4.81
C PHE A 140 24.18 -10.71 -5.12
N GLY A 141 25.32 -11.04 -4.50
CA GLY A 141 25.85 -12.39 -4.44
C GLY A 141 24.89 -13.30 -3.68
N GLY A 142 24.84 -14.53 -4.12
CA GLY A 142 23.95 -15.58 -3.68
C GLY A 142 23.89 -15.77 -2.16
N PHE A 143 22.68 -15.80 -1.67
CA PHE A 143 22.35 -16.40 -0.40
C PHE A 143 21.80 -17.79 -0.68
N THR A 144 22.70 -18.76 -0.69
CA THR A 144 22.34 -20.17 -0.63
C THR A 144 21.80 -20.45 0.76
N ASN A 145 20.57 -20.84 0.85
CA ASN A 145 19.88 -21.24 2.08
C ASN A 145 20.31 -22.67 2.46
N PRO A 146 21.00 -22.90 3.60
CA PRO A 146 21.35 -24.23 4.07
C PRO A 146 20.37 -24.74 5.12
N LEU A 147 19.08 -24.87 4.78
CA LEU A 147 18.12 -25.55 5.64
C LEU A 147 17.21 -26.48 4.82
N THR A 148 17.87 -27.43 4.17
CA THR A 148 17.18 -28.64 3.72
C THR A 148 17.99 -29.83 4.24
N THR A 149 17.68 -30.26 5.45
CA THR A 149 17.81 -31.68 5.88
C THR A 149 17.48 -31.77 7.36
N ILE A 150 16.28 -32.20 7.67
CA ILE A 150 15.98 -32.86 8.93
C ILE A 150 15.18 -34.11 8.57
N PRO A 151 15.61 -35.30 9.08
CA PRO A 151 14.99 -36.57 8.77
C PRO A 151 13.61 -36.72 9.40
#